data_59cffd73dd992711adb0327bbe132b5b
#
_entry.id   59cffd73dd992711adb0327bbe132b5b
#
_cell.length_a   1.000
_cell.length_b   1.000
_cell.length_c   1.000
_cell.angle_alpha   90.00
_cell.angle_beta   90.00
_cell.angle_gamma   90.00
#
_symmetry.space_group_name_H-M   'P 1'
#
loop_
_entity.id
_entity.type
_entity.pdbx_description
1 polymer ?
#
loop_
_entity_poly.entity_id
_entity_poly.type
_entity_poly.pdbx_seq_one_letter_code
_entity_poly.pdbx_strand_id
1 'polypeptide(L)'
;RNDVRSLLAFIRPVNYNSRNIELLGRAMDHEKVAASLAELGNSHRLSVFRFLFKAGHDGASAGDIQKGLGIPASTLSHHLARMAKVGLIRQEKHSRTIVCIPEYGHLENLIGFLQEECCAGVRIAHEPEPL
;
A
#
# COMPACT_ATOMS: atom_id res chain seq x y z
N ARG A 1 19.68 -20.40 -0.77
CA ARG A 1 18.53 -20.91 -0.01
C ARG A 1 17.77 -19.73 0.53
N ASN A 2 16.60 -19.49 -0.05
CA ASN A 2 15.65 -18.55 0.50
C ASN A 2 15.08 -19.14 1.78
N ASP A 3 15.67 -18.78 2.90
CA ASP A 3 15.14 -19.18 4.18
C ASP A 3 13.91 -18.35 4.49
N VAL A 4 12.73 -18.96 4.35
CA VAL A 4 11.44 -18.36 4.65
C VAL A 4 11.38 -17.88 6.11
N ARG A 5 12.22 -18.43 6.98
CA ARG A 5 12.33 -18.02 8.39
C ARG A 5 12.94 -16.64 8.55
N SER A 6 13.89 -16.24 7.69
CA SER A 6 14.46 -14.89 7.74
C SER A 6 13.50 -13.83 7.19
N LEU A 7 12.61 -14.20 6.26
CA LEU A 7 11.51 -13.35 5.80
C LEU A 7 10.44 -13.15 6.90
N LEU A 8 10.18 -14.19 7.69
CA LEU A 8 9.24 -14.10 8.82
C LEU A 8 9.78 -13.26 9.98
N ALA A 9 11.09 -13.15 10.14
CA ALA A 9 11.70 -12.28 11.14
C ALA A 9 11.62 -10.79 10.77
N PHE A 10 11.47 -10.47 9.49
CA PHE A 10 11.26 -9.11 8.99
C PHE A 10 9.79 -8.68 8.99
N ILE A 11 8.89 -9.64 8.96
CA ILE A 11 7.48 -9.40 9.23
C ILE A 11 7.37 -9.44 10.77
N ARG A 12 7.61 -8.29 11.41
CA ARG A 12 7.18 -8.13 12.80
C ARG A 12 5.74 -8.62 12.85
N PRO A 13 5.40 -9.58 13.70
CA PRO A 13 4.00 -9.83 13.96
C PRO A 13 3.44 -8.50 14.42
N VAL A 14 2.68 -7.85 13.56
CA VAL A 14 1.82 -6.76 13.98
C VAL A 14 0.97 -7.39 15.05
N ASN A 15 1.26 -7.05 16.29
CA ASN A 15 0.50 -7.55 17.41
C ASN A 15 -0.92 -7.02 17.20
N TYR A 16 -1.75 -7.85 16.61
CA TYR A 16 -3.15 -7.58 16.33
C TYR A 16 -3.92 -7.53 17.66
N ASN A 17 -3.52 -6.57 18.47
CA ASN A 17 -4.34 -6.21 19.60
C ASN A 17 -5.41 -5.26 19.07
N SER A 18 -6.65 -5.71 19.06
CA SER A 18 -7.82 -4.95 18.60
C SER A 18 -7.90 -3.52 19.16
N ARG A 19 -7.17 -3.23 20.21
CA ARG A 19 -7.05 -1.90 20.82
C ARG A 19 -6.13 -0.95 20.08
N ASN A 20 -5.19 -1.46 19.27
CA ASN A 20 -4.30 -0.62 18.48
C ASN A 20 -4.94 -0.14 17.18
N ILE A 21 -5.99 -0.81 16.74
CA ILE A 21 -6.73 -0.42 15.54
C ILE A 21 -7.54 0.86 15.80
N GLU A 22 -8.03 1.04 17.01
CA GLU A 22 -8.75 2.26 17.41
C GLU A 22 -7.81 3.47 17.56
N LEU A 23 -6.53 3.25 17.90
CA LEU A 23 -5.52 4.29 18.08
C LEU A 23 -4.87 4.75 16.78
N LEU A 24 -4.89 3.94 15.72
CA LEU A 24 -4.35 4.27 14.40
C LEU A 24 -5.36 5.01 13.50
N GLY A 25 -6.50 5.42 14.05
CA GLY A 25 -7.47 6.32 13.46
C GLY A 25 -8.03 5.85 12.12
N ARG A 26 -9.27 5.44 12.13
CA ARG A 26 -10.12 5.02 11.01
C ARG A 26 -9.60 3.81 10.25
N ALA A 27 -10.18 2.68 10.56
CA ALA A 27 -10.20 1.54 9.66
C ALA A 27 -10.45 2.05 8.23
N MET A 28 -9.56 1.74 7.31
CA MET A 28 -9.81 2.03 5.91
C MET A 28 -11.11 1.35 5.52
N ASP A 29 -12.01 2.08 4.91
CA ASP A 29 -13.23 1.46 4.40
C ASP A 29 -12.92 0.61 3.16
N HIS A 30 -13.81 -0.31 2.86
CA HIS A 30 -13.69 -1.26 1.76
C HIS A 30 -13.43 -0.56 0.42
N GLU A 31 -14.13 0.55 0.14
CA GLU A 31 -13.98 1.29 -1.12
C GLU A 31 -12.61 1.95 -1.26
N LYS A 32 -12.07 2.50 -0.19
CA LYS A 32 -10.71 3.07 -0.17
C LYS A 32 -9.65 2.02 -0.39
N VAL A 33 -9.80 0.85 0.22
CA VAL A 33 -8.90 -0.29 0.01
C VAL A 33 -8.95 -0.73 -1.44
N ALA A 34 -10.14 -0.90 -2.01
CA ALA A 34 -10.31 -1.29 -3.40
C ALA A 34 -9.67 -0.27 -4.36
N ALA A 35 -9.84 1.03 -4.10
CA ALA A 35 -9.24 2.10 -4.90
C ALA A 35 -7.71 2.05 -4.86
N SER A 36 -7.12 1.83 -3.70
CA SER A 36 -5.67 1.70 -3.54
C SER A 36 -5.12 0.49 -4.26
N LEU A 37 -5.78 -0.66 -4.14
CA LEU A 37 -5.40 -1.89 -4.83
C LEU A 37 -5.53 -1.74 -6.35
N ALA A 38 -6.55 -1.05 -6.83
CA ALA A 38 -6.73 -0.78 -8.26
C ALA A 38 -5.55 0.03 -8.84
N GLU A 39 -5.05 1.00 -8.10
CA GLU A 39 -3.88 1.76 -8.53
C GLU A 39 -2.61 0.91 -8.52
N LEU A 40 -2.40 0.08 -7.51
CA LEU A 40 -1.26 -0.84 -7.43
C LEU A 40 -1.37 -2.03 -8.39
N GLY A 41 -2.54 -2.28 -8.94
CA GLY A 41 -2.78 -3.34 -9.92
C GLY A 41 -2.18 -3.06 -11.30
N ASN A 42 -1.61 -1.90 -11.53
CA ASN A 42 -0.88 -1.56 -12.76
C ASN A 42 0.63 -1.79 -12.52
N SER A 43 1.28 -2.50 -13.43
CA SER A 43 2.67 -2.91 -13.28
C SER A 43 3.64 -1.72 -13.16
N HIS A 44 3.43 -0.65 -13.92
CA HIS A 44 4.26 0.55 -13.84
C HIS A 44 4.09 1.27 -12.50
N ARG A 45 2.85 1.43 -12.04
CA ARG A 45 2.58 2.04 -10.73
C ARG A 45 3.14 1.22 -9.59
N LEU A 46 3.02 -0.09 -9.67
CA LEU A 46 3.60 -0.99 -8.69
C LEU A 46 5.13 -0.84 -8.64
N SER A 47 5.79 -0.74 -9.79
CA SER A 47 7.24 -0.50 -9.87
C SER A 47 7.63 0.84 -9.25
N VAL A 48 6.87 1.89 -9.53
CA VAL A 48 7.08 3.23 -8.94
C VAL A 48 6.92 3.18 -7.42
N PHE A 49 5.86 2.56 -6.94
CA PHE A 49 5.60 2.44 -5.51
C PHE A 49 6.72 1.67 -4.79
N ARG A 50 7.16 0.56 -5.35
CA ARG A 50 8.27 -0.23 -4.79
C ARG A 50 9.60 0.53 -4.80
N PHE A 51 9.85 1.31 -5.84
CA PHE A 51 11.03 2.18 -5.92
C PHE A 51 11.01 3.21 -4.79
N LEU A 52 9.90 3.89 -4.59
CA LEU A 52 9.73 4.86 -3.51
C LEU A 52 9.83 4.21 -2.13
N PHE A 53 9.23 3.06 -1.96
CA PHE A 53 9.29 2.32 -0.70
C PHE A 53 10.73 1.95 -0.33
N LYS A 54 11.53 1.56 -1.34
CA LYS A 54 12.95 1.28 -1.18
C LYS A 54 13.78 2.53 -0.87
N ALA A 55 13.42 3.67 -1.46
CA ALA A 55 14.09 4.95 -1.21
C ALA A 55 13.93 5.42 0.24
N GLY A 56 12.83 5.04 0.90
CA GLY A 56 12.60 5.33 2.30
C GLY A 56 11.95 6.69 2.56
N HIS A 57 12.07 7.17 3.80
CA HIS A 57 11.39 8.38 4.26
C HIS A 57 11.87 9.68 3.58
N ASP A 58 13.06 9.69 3.03
CA ASP A 58 13.55 10.84 2.26
C ASP A 58 12.88 10.97 0.91
N GLY A 59 12.26 9.89 0.43
CA GLY A 59 11.55 9.85 -0.83
C GLY A 59 12.47 9.95 -2.05
N ALA A 60 11.88 10.22 -3.19
CA ALA A 60 12.62 10.44 -4.44
C ALA A 60 11.90 11.47 -5.31
N SER A 61 12.67 12.21 -6.08
CA SER A 61 12.12 13.14 -7.07
C SER A 61 11.59 12.37 -8.29
N ALA A 62 10.72 13.03 -9.06
CA ALA A 62 10.25 12.47 -10.33
C ALA A 62 11.43 12.16 -11.29
N GLY A 63 12.45 13.01 -11.28
CA GLY A 63 13.68 12.79 -12.07
C GLY A 63 14.43 11.53 -11.66
N ASP A 64 14.56 11.27 -10.36
CA ASP A 64 15.19 10.05 -9.84
C ASP A 64 14.43 8.79 -10.22
N ILE A 65 13.11 8.86 -10.15
CA ILE A 65 12.24 7.74 -10.53
C ILE A 65 12.36 7.46 -12.03
N GLN A 66 12.38 8.51 -12.86
CA GLN A 66 12.58 8.37 -14.31
C GLN A 66 13.89 7.68 -14.64
N LYS A 67 14.99 8.12 -14.02
CA LYS A 67 16.31 7.53 -14.22
C LYS A 67 16.36 6.08 -13.78
N GLY A 68 15.69 5.78 -12.64
CA GLY A 68 15.70 4.44 -12.08
C GLY A 68 14.83 3.44 -12.84
N LEU A 69 13.71 3.87 -13.40
CA LEU A 69 12.71 2.99 -14.00
C LEU A 69 12.54 3.15 -15.52
N GLY A 70 13.10 4.20 -16.11
CA GLY A 70 12.99 4.44 -17.55
C GLY A 70 11.58 4.80 -18.03
N ILE A 71 10.75 5.36 -17.16
CA ILE A 71 9.38 5.76 -17.48
C ILE A 71 9.38 7.18 -18.05
N PRO A 72 8.67 7.46 -19.18
CA PRO A 72 8.56 8.83 -19.70
C PRO A 72 7.93 9.80 -18.69
N ALA A 73 8.38 11.05 -18.70
CA ALA A 73 7.97 12.06 -17.73
C ALA A 73 6.45 12.26 -17.63
N SER A 74 5.78 12.35 -18.76
CA SER A 74 4.31 12.55 -18.81
C SER A 74 3.55 11.37 -18.23
N THR A 75 4.00 10.15 -18.54
CA THR A 75 3.42 8.90 -18.02
C THR A 75 3.64 8.79 -16.52
N LEU A 76 4.86 9.08 -16.05
CA LEU A 76 5.19 9.08 -14.64
C LEU A 76 4.36 10.09 -13.85
N SER A 77 4.25 11.31 -14.35
CA SER A 77 3.45 12.36 -13.73
C SER A 77 1.99 11.94 -13.53
N HIS A 78 1.42 11.26 -14.52
CA HIS A 78 0.07 10.72 -14.45
C HIS A 78 -0.05 9.62 -13.39
N HIS A 79 0.91 8.71 -13.33
CA HIS A 79 0.95 7.63 -12.33
C HIS A 79 1.10 8.17 -10.91
N LEU A 80 1.97 9.16 -10.72
CA LEU A 80 2.17 9.79 -9.41
C LEU A 80 0.91 10.51 -8.93
N ALA A 81 0.22 11.22 -9.81
CA ALA A 81 -1.03 11.90 -9.48
C ALA A 81 -2.12 10.91 -9.04
N ARG A 82 -2.25 9.79 -9.73
CA ARG A 82 -3.23 8.74 -9.39
C ARG A 82 -2.93 8.10 -8.03
N MET A 83 -1.68 7.78 -7.76
CA MET A 83 -1.29 7.20 -6.46
C MET A 83 -1.43 8.20 -5.31
N ALA A 84 -1.15 9.48 -5.54
CA ALA A 84 -1.37 10.53 -4.55
C ALA A 84 -2.85 10.71 -4.22
N LYS A 85 -3.72 10.63 -5.23
CA LYS A 85 -5.16 10.78 -5.06
C LYS A 85 -5.77 9.73 -4.12
N VAL A 86 -5.26 8.49 -4.15
CA VAL A 86 -5.74 7.41 -3.27
C VAL A 86 -4.96 7.31 -1.95
N GLY A 87 -3.98 8.19 -1.73
CA GLY A 87 -3.24 8.26 -0.48
C GLY A 87 -2.07 7.27 -0.35
N LEU A 88 -1.66 6.62 -1.43
CA LEU A 88 -0.50 5.72 -1.42
C LEU A 88 0.83 6.44 -1.26
N ILE A 89 0.92 7.64 -1.80
CA ILE A 89 2.07 8.52 -1.72
C ILE A 89 1.61 9.94 -1.41
N ARG A 90 2.52 10.75 -0.91
CA ARG A 90 2.37 12.20 -0.85
C ARG A 90 3.48 12.88 -1.63
N GLN A 91 3.22 14.08 -2.08
CA GLN A 91 4.19 14.92 -2.76
C GLN A 91 4.52 16.13 -1.89
N GLU A 92 5.79 16.36 -1.66
CA GLU A 92 6.28 17.49 -0.89
C GLU A 92 7.18 18.36 -1.77
N LYS A 93 7.01 19.67 -1.67
CA LYS A 93 7.87 20.61 -2.37
C LYS A 93 9.08 20.94 -1.51
N HIS A 94 10.25 20.53 -1.96
CA HIS A 94 11.53 20.86 -1.35
C HIS A 94 12.27 21.81 -2.27
N SER A 95 12.23 23.12 -1.97
CA SER A 95 12.77 24.16 -2.83
C SER A 95 12.08 24.17 -4.21
N ARG A 96 12.78 23.86 -5.30
CA ARG A 96 12.21 23.76 -6.65
C ARG A 96 11.85 22.33 -7.06
N THR A 97 12.12 21.37 -6.21
CA THR A 97 11.97 19.96 -6.51
C THR A 97 10.76 19.39 -5.78
N ILE A 98 9.94 18.62 -6.48
CA ILE A 98 8.86 17.84 -5.87
C ILE A 98 9.42 16.47 -5.54
N VAL A 99 9.34 16.11 -4.26
CA VAL A 99 9.75 14.82 -3.73
C VAL A 99 8.51 13.98 -3.44
N CYS A 100 8.51 12.75 -3.93
CA CYS A 100 7.45 11.79 -3.68
C CYS A 100 7.86 10.88 -2.52
N ILE A 101 6.96 10.70 -1.57
CA ILE A 101 7.21 9.92 -0.36
C ILE A 101 6.06 8.93 -0.19
N PRO A 102 6.35 7.62 0.01
CA PRO A 102 5.29 6.66 0.25
C PRO A 102 4.64 6.90 1.61
N GLU A 103 3.34 6.70 1.67
CA GLU A 103 2.56 6.74 2.92
C GLU A 103 2.59 5.37 3.58
N TYR A 104 3.56 5.16 4.45
CA TYR A 104 3.79 3.87 5.13
C TYR A 104 2.58 3.42 5.95
N GLY A 105 1.96 4.36 6.67
CA GLY A 105 0.76 4.07 7.45
C GLY A 105 -0.41 3.62 6.60
N HIS A 106 -0.55 4.18 5.41
CA HIS A 106 -1.58 3.77 4.45
C HIS A 106 -1.36 2.32 3.97
N LEU A 107 -0.11 1.95 3.67
CA LEU A 107 0.22 0.58 3.29
C LEU A 107 -0.03 -0.39 4.44
N GLU A 108 0.36 -0.05 5.66
CA GLU A 108 0.11 -0.88 6.83
C GLU A 108 -1.39 -1.12 7.05
N ASN A 109 -2.21 -0.08 6.90
CA ASN A 109 -3.66 -0.16 7.01
C ASN A 109 -4.26 -1.04 5.89
N LEU A 110 -3.72 -0.93 4.68
CA LEU A 110 -4.13 -1.74 3.53
C LEU A 110 -3.86 -3.23 3.77
N ILE A 111 -2.66 -3.55 4.21
CA ILE A 111 -2.27 -4.93 4.55
C ILE A 111 -3.11 -5.44 5.71
N GLY A 112 -3.30 -4.63 6.75
CA GLY A 112 -4.12 -4.95 7.89
C GLY A 112 -5.56 -5.27 7.52
N PHE A 113 -6.16 -4.47 6.64
CA PHE A 113 -7.52 -4.71 6.14
C PHE A 113 -7.63 -6.05 5.42
N LEU A 114 -6.64 -6.38 4.56
CA LEU A 114 -6.64 -7.65 3.82
C LEU A 114 -6.49 -8.87 4.73
N GLN A 115 -5.85 -8.71 5.86
CA GLN A 115 -5.63 -9.78 6.84
C GLN A 115 -6.69 -9.82 7.95
N GLU A 116 -7.51 -8.78 8.03
CA GLU A 116 -8.59 -8.69 8.99
C GLU A 116 -9.52 -9.90 8.85
N GLU A 117 -10.03 -10.39 9.95
CA GLU A 117 -10.91 -11.56 9.99
C GLU A 117 -10.33 -12.87 9.41
N CYS A 118 -8.99 -12.93 9.31
CA CYS A 118 -8.36 -14.18 8.88
C CYS A 118 -8.88 -15.36 9.71
N CYS A 119 -9.42 -16.40 9.01
CA CYS A 119 -9.89 -17.66 9.60
C CYS A 119 -11.04 -17.53 10.61
N ALA A 120 -11.73 -16.40 10.61
CA ALA A 120 -12.88 -16.17 11.50
C ALA A 120 -14.11 -17.03 11.11
N GLY A 121 -14.14 -17.53 9.89
CA GLY A 121 -15.23 -18.33 9.34
C GLY A 121 -16.32 -17.48 8.69
N VAL A 122 -16.95 -18.04 7.70
CA VAL A 122 -18.11 -17.46 7.03
C VAL A 122 -19.34 -18.31 7.37
N ARG A 123 -20.35 -17.69 7.95
CA ARG A 123 -21.64 -18.35 8.13
C ARG A 123 -22.39 -18.34 6.81
N ILE A 124 -22.40 -19.46 6.14
CA ILE A 124 -23.27 -19.68 4.99
C ILE A 124 -24.57 -20.18 5.55
N ALA A 125 -25.67 -19.43 5.31
CA ALA A 125 -26.99 -19.90 5.65
C ALA A 125 -27.30 -21.10 4.73
N HIS A 126 -27.26 -22.31 5.27
CA HIS A 126 -27.84 -23.46 4.59
C HIS A 126 -29.36 -23.32 4.66
N GLU A 127 -29.99 -23.15 3.51
CA GLU A 127 -31.43 -23.43 3.45
C GLU A 127 -31.61 -24.89 3.85
N PRO A 128 -32.54 -25.18 4.77
CA PRO A 128 -32.83 -26.58 5.09
C PRO A 128 -33.29 -27.27 3.81
N GLU A 129 -32.63 -28.36 3.45
CA GLU A 129 -33.06 -29.18 2.34
C GLU A 129 -34.52 -29.56 2.54
N PRO A 130 -35.39 -29.39 1.52
CA PRO A 130 -36.77 -29.86 1.61
C PRO A 130 -36.77 -31.38 1.80
N LEU A 131 -37.41 -31.81 2.84
CA LEU A 131 -37.64 -33.24 3.14
C LEU A 131 -38.38 -33.93 2.00
#